data_af1ac7c9c19a0c5a171654f21bb01625
#
_entry.id   af1ac7c9c19a0c5a171654f21bb01625
#
_cell.length_a   1.000
_cell.length_b   1.000
_cell.length_c   1.000
_cell.angle_alpha   90.00
_cell.angle_beta   90.00
_cell.angle_gamma   90.00
#
_symmetry.space_group_name_H-M   'P 1'
#
loop_
_entity.id
_entity.type
_entity.pdbx_description
1 polymer ?
#
loop_
_entity_poly.entity_id
_entity_poly.type
_entity_poly.pdbx_seq_one_letter_code
_entity_poly.pdbx_strand_id
1 'polypeptide(L)'
;MAALIFTWFQTTTEELWFRGIFARFAYGDDIKKPFCAGTFFLVLFSSVTFMAMHIANPEVQTSSGADVIFSILTYLIPGIMLMVSDLYLGTLEAGIGLHWINNLLGFTVLGAEVSAGASPTIFIDHTTVNKGFWALIGTTIAYAPVLIYIIVKSRKNREISKNN
;
A
#
# COMPACT_ATOMS: atom_id res chain seq x y z
N MET A 1 -20.88 -5.95 7.32
CA MET A 1 -21.09 -4.51 7.03
C MET A 1 -20.14 -3.60 7.81
N ALA A 2 -19.92 -3.79 9.10
CA ALA A 2 -18.98 -2.94 9.86
C ALA A 2 -17.55 -2.91 9.28
N ALA A 3 -16.98 -4.04 8.91
CA ALA A 3 -15.64 -4.12 8.31
C ALA A 3 -15.51 -3.29 7.02
N LEU A 4 -16.51 -3.35 6.14
CA LEU A 4 -16.55 -2.57 4.89
C LEU A 4 -16.42 -1.06 5.15
N ILE A 5 -17.21 -0.56 6.09
CA ILE A 5 -17.25 0.87 6.40
C ILE A 5 -15.98 1.30 7.15
N PHE A 6 -15.56 0.48 8.13
CA PHE A 6 -14.42 0.81 8.97
C PHE A 6 -13.11 0.82 8.18
N THR A 7 -12.87 -0.20 7.34
CA THR A 7 -11.69 -0.26 6.49
C THR A 7 -11.67 0.85 5.45
N TRP A 8 -12.84 1.28 4.94
CA TRP A 8 -12.91 2.43 4.04
C TRP A 8 -12.42 3.72 4.70
N PHE A 9 -12.93 4.03 5.89
CA PHE A 9 -12.49 5.23 6.62
C PHE A 9 -11.02 5.15 7.01
N GLN A 10 -10.57 4.00 7.49
CA GLN A 10 -9.17 3.76 7.85
C GLN A 10 -8.26 4.04 6.66
N THR A 11 -8.47 3.33 5.55
CA THR A 11 -7.60 3.45 4.37
C THR A 11 -7.66 4.83 3.75
N THR A 12 -8.85 5.45 3.69
CA THR A 12 -8.98 6.83 3.20
C THR A 12 -8.17 7.80 4.04
N THR A 13 -8.25 7.68 5.36
CA THR A 13 -7.47 8.54 6.28
C THR A 13 -5.98 8.33 6.10
N GLU A 14 -5.54 7.08 6.02
CA GLU A 14 -4.12 6.75 5.83
C GLU A 14 -3.60 7.27 4.48
N GLU A 15 -4.34 7.10 3.38
CA GLU A 15 -3.94 7.61 2.07
C GLU A 15 -3.88 9.15 2.05
N LEU A 16 -4.86 9.81 2.64
CA LEU A 16 -4.84 11.28 2.76
C LEU A 16 -3.63 11.79 3.55
N TRP A 17 -3.28 11.13 4.66
CA TRP A 17 -2.11 11.51 5.45
C TRP A 17 -0.80 11.25 4.73
N PHE A 18 -0.57 10.00 4.32
CA PHE A 18 0.75 9.56 3.84
C PHE A 18 1.01 9.94 2.37
N ARG A 19 -0.03 10.10 1.55
CA ARG A 19 0.08 10.39 0.12
C ARG A 19 -0.46 11.77 -0.22
N GLY A 20 -1.63 12.13 0.30
CA GLY A 20 -2.25 13.43 0.02
C GLY A 20 -1.46 14.60 0.61
N ILE A 21 -1.24 14.59 1.92
CA ILE A 21 -0.57 15.70 2.61
C ILE A 21 0.91 15.77 2.23
N PHE A 22 1.64 14.65 2.29
CA PHE A 22 3.07 14.65 1.97
C PHE A 22 3.35 14.99 0.51
N ALA A 23 2.52 14.53 -0.44
CA ALA A 23 2.65 14.89 -1.83
C ALA A 23 2.47 16.40 -2.05
N ARG A 24 1.49 17.01 -1.39
CA ARG A 24 1.28 18.46 -1.48
C ARG A 24 2.42 19.27 -0.86
N PHE A 25 2.96 18.84 0.27
CA PHE A 25 4.12 19.50 0.88
C PHE A 25 5.35 19.49 -0.04
N ALA A 26 5.56 18.40 -0.78
CA ALA A 26 6.74 18.25 -1.64
C ALA A 26 6.58 18.91 -3.02
N TYR A 27 5.37 18.94 -3.58
CA TYR A 27 5.12 19.37 -4.96
C TYR A 27 4.20 20.59 -5.09
N GLY A 28 3.58 21.04 -4.02
CA GLY A 28 2.50 22.03 -4.13
C GLY A 28 1.38 21.48 -5.01
N ASP A 29 0.81 22.35 -5.86
CA ASP A 29 -0.24 21.95 -6.80
C ASP A 29 0.30 21.32 -8.10
N ASP A 30 1.62 21.20 -8.27
CA ASP A 30 2.28 20.77 -9.50
C ASP A 30 2.74 19.28 -9.44
N ILE A 31 1.82 18.40 -9.03
CA ILE A 31 2.04 16.92 -8.92
C ILE A 31 2.36 16.28 -10.30
N LYS A 32 2.37 17.07 -11.38
CA LYS A 32 2.47 16.57 -12.76
C LYS A 32 3.87 16.19 -13.24
N LYS A 33 4.92 16.35 -12.42
CA LYS A 33 6.29 15.98 -12.81
C LYS A 33 6.67 14.59 -12.33
N PRO A 34 6.56 13.55 -13.16
CA PRO A 34 7.00 12.21 -12.77
C PRO A 34 8.53 12.14 -12.74
N PHE A 35 9.04 11.52 -11.66
CA PHE A 35 10.43 11.08 -11.51
C PHE A 35 11.54 12.15 -11.65
N CYS A 36 11.55 13.09 -10.74
CA CYS A 36 12.75 13.83 -10.33
C CYS A 36 13.28 13.27 -8.99
N ALA A 37 14.46 13.72 -8.57
CA ALA A 37 15.02 13.34 -7.27
C ALA A 37 14.04 13.60 -6.10
N GLY A 38 13.29 14.71 -6.15
CA GLY A 38 12.25 15.03 -5.17
C GLY A 38 11.14 13.98 -5.12
N THR A 39 10.68 13.45 -6.25
CA THR A 39 9.68 12.38 -6.32
C THR A 39 10.18 11.10 -5.64
N PHE A 40 11.44 10.74 -5.88
CA PHE A 40 12.04 9.58 -5.23
C PHE A 40 12.06 9.73 -3.70
N PHE A 41 12.52 10.89 -3.21
CA PHE A 41 12.52 11.16 -1.77
C PHE A 41 11.11 11.16 -1.19
N LEU A 42 10.12 11.69 -1.90
CA LEU A 42 8.74 11.68 -1.45
C LEU A 42 8.19 10.25 -1.34
N VAL A 43 8.39 9.42 -2.37
CA VAL A 43 7.96 8.01 -2.36
C VAL A 43 8.61 7.28 -1.19
N LEU A 44 9.91 7.45 -1.02
CA LEU A 44 10.64 6.79 0.07
C LEU A 44 10.17 7.29 1.43
N PHE A 45 10.08 8.60 1.64
CA PHE A 45 9.67 9.20 2.91
C PHE A 45 8.24 8.78 3.30
N SER A 46 7.28 8.90 2.37
CA SER A 46 5.90 8.49 2.60
C SER A 46 5.80 7.01 2.95
N SER A 47 6.51 6.15 2.20
CA SER A 47 6.46 4.70 2.40
C SER A 47 7.14 4.26 3.69
N VAL A 48 8.28 4.86 4.05
CA VAL A 48 8.96 4.58 5.31
C VAL A 48 8.13 5.05 6.50
N THR A 49 7.50 6.21 6.41
CA THR A 49 6.63 6.72 7.48
C THR A 49 5.39 5.82 7.63
N PHE A 50 4.78 5.41 6.52
CA PHE A 50 3.68 4.44 6.52
C PHE A 50 4.09 3.12 7.19
N MET A 51 5.22 2.55 6.78
CA MET A 51 5.78 1.34 7.38
C MET A 51 6.04 1.52 8.88
N ALA A 52 6.61 2.65 9.29
CA ALA A 52 6.97 2.92 10.69
C ALA A 52 5.74 2.91 11.61
N MET A 53 4.59 3.39 11.14
CA MET A 53 3.33 3.35 11.90
C MET A 53 2.80 1.92 12.10
N HIS A 54 3.23 0.97 11.28
CA HIS A 54 2.80 -0.43 11.35
C HIS A 54 3.78 -1.34 12.12
N ILE A 55 4.94 -0.84 12.56
CA ILE A 55 5.91 -1.64 13.32
C ILE A 55 5.29 -2.18 14.64
N ALA A 56 4.39 -1.44 15.25
CA ALA A 56 3.71 -1.86 16.48
C ALA A 56 2.58 -2.89 16.25
N ASN A 57 2.29 -3.25 15.01
CA ASN A 57 1.25 -4.24 14.72
C ASN A 57 1.63 -5.63 15.25
N PRO A 58 0.65 -6.40 15.74
CA PRO A 58 0.89 -7.72 16.35
C PRO A 58 1.65 -8.69 15.44
N GLU A 59 1.36 -8.70 14.15
CA GLU A 59 2.03 -9.56 13.17
C GLU A 59 3.53 -9.26 13.01
N VAL A 60 3.95 -8.01 13.22
CA VAL A 60 5.37 -7.63 13.26
C VAL A 60 5.98 -7.98 14.60
N GLN A 61 5.29 -7.66 15.69
CA GLN A 61 5.79 -7.86 17.06
C GLN A 61 5.93 -9.35 17.43
N THR A 62 5.14 -10.23 16.82
CA THR A 62 5.21 -11.68 17.05
C THR A 62 6.16 -12.40 16.10
N SER A 63 6.70 -11.71 15.09
CA SER A 63 7.73 -12.24 14.21
C SER A 63 9.07 -12.33 14.93
N SER A 64 9.94 -13.23 14.48
CA SER A 64 11.27 -13.44 15.07
C SER A 64 12.34 -13.66 14.01
N GLY A 65 13.59 -13.39 14.36
CA GLY A 65 14.73 -13.61 13.47
C GLY A 65 14.60 -12.81 12.17
N ALA A 66 14.89 -13.45 11.04
CA ALA A 66 14.81 -12.83 9.70
C ALA A 66 13.36 -12.50 9.28
N ASP A 67 12.37 -13.16 9.84
CA ASP A 67 10.96 -12.97 9.49
C ASP A 67 10.45 -11.58 9.87
N VAL A 68 11.05 -10.95 10.88
CA VAL A 68 10.77 -9.54 11.24
C VAL A 68 11.00 -8.61 10.04
N ILE A 69 12.09 -8.82 9.30
CA ILE A 69 12.42 -8.00 8.14
C ILE A 69 11.34 -8.16 7.06
N PHE A 70 10.93 -9.39 6.78
CA PHE A 70 9.88 -9.66 5.79
C PHE A 70 8.54 -9.06 6.22
N SER A 71 8.17 -9.18 7.50
CA SER A 71 6.95 -8.59 8.06
C SER A 71 6.95 -7.05 7.93
N ILE A 72 8.09 -6.40 8.15
CA ILE A 72 8.24 -4.95 7.93
C ILE A 72 8.13 -4.60 6.44
N LEU A 73 8.76 -5.36 5.55
CA LEU A 73 8.71 -5.14 4.11
C LEU A 73 7.29 -5.32 3.54
N THR A 74 6.44 -6.11 4.19
CA THR A 74 5.02 -6.26 3.83
C THR A 74 4.26 -4.93 3.90
N TYR A 75 4.72 -3.96 4.67
CA TYR A 75 4.17 -2.59 4.72
C TYR A 75 4.92 -1.61 3.82
N LEU A 76 6.25 -1.75 3.71
CA LEU A 76 7.06 -0.85 2.89
C LEU A 76 6.73 -0.97 1.41
N ILE A 77 6.61 -2.19 0.89
CA ILE A 77 6.35 -2.42 -0.54
C ILE A 77 5.00 -1.89 -0.99
N PRO A 78 3.86 -2.19 -0.32
CA PRO A 78 2.59 -1.53 -0.64
C PRO A 78 2.66 -0.01 -0.52
N GLY A 79 3.34 0.51 0.50
CA GLY A 79 3.56 1.95 0.66
C GLY A 79 4.16 2.59 -0.59
N ILE A 80 5.21 1.98 -1.14
CA ILE A 80 5.85 2.41 -2.40
C ILE A 80 4.88 2.29 -3.58
N MET A 81 4.22 1.14 -3.70
CA MET A 81 3.34 0.85 -4.84
C MET A 81 2.12 1.79 -4.88
N LEU A 82 1.50 2.05 -3.75
CA LEU A 82 0.37 2.97 -3.63
C LEU A 82 0.80 4.40 -3.99
N MET A 83 1.92 4.89 -3.43
CA MET A 83 2.43 6.23 -3.74
C MET A 83 2.80 6.38 -5.21
N VAL A 84 3.44 5.37 -5.80
CA VAL A 84 3.75 5.37 -7.24
C VAL A 84 2.47 5.37 -8.08
N SER A 85 1.43 4.60 -7.69
CA SER A 85 0.14 4.59 -8.37
C SER A 85 -0.49 5.99 -8.41
N ASP A 86 -0.53 6.65 -7.27
CA ASP A 86 -1.13 7.99 -7.14
C ASP A 86 -0.37 9.03 -7.95
N LEU A 87 0.96 8.97 -7.95
CA LEU A 87 1.80 9.86 -8.78
C LEU A 87 1.60 9.63 -10.29
N TYR A 88 1.42 8.39 -10.73
CA TYR A 88 1.18 8.10 -12.14
C TYR A 88 -0.21 8.51 -12.61
N LEU A 89 -1.21 8.38 -11.76
CA LEU A 89 -2.59 8.73 -12.08
C LEU A 89 -2.91 10.20 -11.79
N GLY A 90 -2.13 10.84 -10.90
CA GLY A 90 -2.37 12.20 -10.46
C GLY A 90 -3.58 12.35 -9.53
N THR A 91 -4.03 11.23 -8.93
CA THR A 91 -5.18 11.19 -8.02
C THR A 91 -4.95 10.16 -6.91
N LEU A 92 -5.64 10.32 -5.79
CA LEU A 92 -5.57 9.39 -4.65
C LEU A 92 -6.58 8.25 -4.72
N GLU A 93 -7.57 8.33 -5.61
CA GLU A 93 -8.70 7.38 -5.64
C GLU A 93 -8.24 5.95 -5.91
N ALA A 94 -7.21 5.79 -6.75
CA ALA A 94 -6.69 4.46 -7.05
C ALA A 94 -5.95 3.87 -5.85
N GLY A 95 -5.12 4.67 -5.18
CA GLY A 95 -4.45 4.27 -3.94
C GLY A 95 -5.44 3.89 -2.86
N ILE A 96 -6.43 4.73 -2.61
CA ILE A 96 -7.52 4.46 -1.64
C ILE A 96 -8.24 3.16 -1.99
N GLY A 97 -8.63 2.97 -3.25
CA GLY A 97 -9.34 1.78 -3.70
C GLY A 97 -8.52 0.50 -3.56
N LEU A 98 -7.25 0.53 -3.96
CA LEU A 98 -6.34 -0.62 -3.85
C LEU A 98 -6.04 -0.97 -2.39
N HIS A 99 -5.78 0.03 -1.57
CA HIS A 99 -5.52 -0.16 -0.15
C HIS A 99 -6.76 -0.71 0.56
N TRP A 100 -7.92 -0.14 0.27
CA TRP A 100 -9.18 -0.59 0.85
C TRP A 100 -9.50 -2.04 0.51
N ILE A 101 -9.42 -2.43 -0.77
CA ILE A 101 -9.70 -3.81 -1.17
C ILE A 101 -8.71 -4.80 -0.55
N ASN A 102 -7.43 -4.42 -0.44
CA ASN A 102 -6.43 -5.23 0.22
C ASN A 102 -6.77 -5.47 1.70
N ASN A 103 -7.05 -4.41 2.45
CA ASN A 103 -7.41 -4.53 3.86
C ASN A 103 -8.74 -5.27 4.05
N LEU A 104 -9.73 -5.00 3.18
CA LEU A 104 -11.01 -5.70 3.24
C LEU A 104 -10.84 -7.20 3.02
N LEU A 105 -10.06 -7.62 2.01
CA LEU A 105 -9.75 -9.03 1.77
C LEU A 105 -9.00 -9.66 2.93
N GLY A 106 -7.98 -8.95 3.46
CA GLY A 106 -7.22 -9.40 4.63
C GLY A 106 -8.08 -9.57 5.89
N PHE A 107 -9.06 -8.70 6.10
CA PHE A 107 -9.90 -8.73 7.30
C PHE A 107 -11.17 -9.58 7.17
N THR A 108 -11.57 -9.98 5.97
CA THR A 108 -12.83 -10.72 5.77
C THR A 108 -12.64 -12.08 5.11
N VAL A 109 -11.65 -12.23 4.26
CA VAL A 109 -11.44 -13.46 3.48
C VAL A 109 -10.21 -14.23 3.96
N LEU A 110 -9.07 -13.55 4.06
CA LEU A 110 -7.76 -14.15 4.36
C LEU A 110 -7.25 -13.56 5.67
N GLY A 111 -7.69 -14.09 6.81
CA GLY A 111 -7.23 -13.65 8.12
C GLY A 111 -5.97 -14.38 8.56
N ALA A 112 -5.06 -13.67 9.22
CA ALA A 112 -4.02 -14.28 10.03
C ALA A 112 -4.51 -14.40 11.49
N GLU A 113 -4.12 -15.46 12.18
CA GLU A 113 -4.51 -15.69 13.57
C GLU A 113 -4.07 -14.55 14.50
N VAL A 114 -2.94 -13.92 14.16
CA VAL A 114 -2.41 -12.75 14.85
C VAL A 114 -2.21 -11.61 13.84
N SER A 115 -3.12 -10.66 13.82
CA SER A 115 -3.01 -9.46 13.00
C SER A 115 -3.77 -8.28 13.64
N ALA A 116 -3.40 -7.06 13.25
CA ALA A 116 -4.05 -5.84 13.73
C ALA A 116 -5.53 -5.77 13.36
N GLY A 117 -5.94 -6.44 12.27
CA GLY A 117 -7.31 -6.52 11.80
C GLY A 117 -7.98 -7.87 12.10
N ALA A 118 -7.52 -8.60 13.14
CA ALA A 118 -8.07 -9.91 13.46
C ALA A 118 -9.60 -9.86 13.61
N SER A 119 -10.29 -10.55 12.72
CA SER A 119 -11.74 -10.66 12.69
C SER A 119 -12.12 -12.06 12.20
N PRO A 120 -13.36 -12.52 12.41
CA PRO A 120 -13.82 -13.77 11.81
C PRO A 120 -13.66 -13.70 10.29
N THR A 121 -12.79 -14.53 9.73
CA THR A 121 -12.48 -14.62 8.32
C THR A 121 -12.89 -15.97 7.74
N ILE A 122 -13.03 -16.06 6.44
CA ILE A 122 -13.41 -17.31 5.77
C ILE A 122 -12.27 -18.32 5.81
N PHE A 123 -11.05 -17.82 5.60
CA PHE A 123 -9.83 -18.63 5.67
C PHE A 123 -8.89 -18.03 6.69
N ILE A 124 -8.41 -18.83 7.63
CA ILE A 124 -7.43 -18.43 8.64
C ILE A 124 -6.10 -19.07 8.29
N ASP A 125 -5.08 -18.23 8.15
CA ASP A 125 -3.71 -18.72 8.00
C ASP A 125 -3.14 -19.09 9.36
N HIS A 126 -2.92 -20.39 9.54
CA HIS A 126 -2.29 -20.98 10.73
C HIS A 126 -0.77 -21.16 10.54
N THR A 127 -0.17 -20.61 9.50
CA THR A 127 1.26 -20.72 9.25
C THR A 127 2.05 -20.09 10.39
N THR A 128 2.89 -20.87 11.04
CA THR A 128 3.73 -20.40 12.15
C THR A 128 5.16 -20.07 11.74
N VAL A 129 5.57 -20.52 10.55
CA VAL A 129 6.94 -20.39 10.04
C VAL A 129 6.97 -19.47 8.83
N ASN A 130 7.89 -18.50 8.84
CA ASN A 130 8.10 -17.55 7.74
C ASN A 130 6.83 -16.79 7.31
N LYS A 131 5.98 -16.41 8.26
CA LYS A 131 4.73 -15.69 7.99
C LYS A 131 4.95 -14.41 7.20
N GLY A 132 5.94 -13.60 7.61
CA GLY A 132 6.28 -12.35 6.93
C GLY A 132 6.74 -12.58 5.50
N PHE A 133 7.52 -13.61 5.25
CA PHE A 133 7.97 -13.97 3.90
C PHE A 133 6.80 -14.30 2.97
N TRP A 134 5.87 -15.15 3.40
CA TRP A 134 4.70 -15.50 2.59
C TRP A 134 3.73 -14.33 2.43
N ALA A 135 3.54 -13.53 3.47
CA ALA A 135 2.74 -12.31 3.39
C ALA A 135 3.34 -11.31 2.39
N LEU A 136 4.67 -11.16 2.38
CA LEU A 136 5.37 -10.29 1.42
C LEU A 136 5.20 -10.77 -0.02
N ILE A 137 5.32 -12.08 -0.28
CA ILE A 137 5.09 -12.66 -1.61
C ILE A 137 3.64 -12.41 -2.04
N GLY A 138 2.66 -12.74 -1.20
CA GLY A 138 1.24 -12.55 -1.51
C GLY A 138 0.91 -11.09 -1.82
N THR A 139 1.40 -10.17 -0.99
CA THR A 139 1.24 -8.74 -1.19
C THR A 139 1.87 -8.28 -2.51
N THR A 140 3.10 -8.70 -2.79
CA THR A 140 3.78 -8.33 -4.04
C THR A 140 3.04 -8.85 -5.27
N ILE A 141 2.56 -10.09 -5.24
CA ILE A 141 1.76 -10.68 -6.34
C ILE A 141 0.45 -9.91 -6.53
N ALA A 142 -0.19 -9.49 -5.44
CA ALA A 142 -1.45 -8.76 -5.52
C ALA A 142 -1.29 -7.35 -6.12
N TYR A 143 -0.25 -6.62 -5.73
CA TYR A 143 -0.06 -5.22 -6.15
C TYR A 143 0.69 -5.05 -7.47
N ALA A 144 1.67 -5.90 -7.78
CA ALA A 144 2.53 -5.71 -8.95
C ALA A 144 1.78 -5.67 -10.29
N PRO A 145 0.82 -6.56 -10.59
CA PRO A 145 0.08 -6.50 -11.86
C PRO A 145 -0.73 -5.21 -12.02
N VAL A 146 -1.33 -4.73 -10.93
CA VAL A 146 -2.12 -3.50 -10.94
C VAL A 146 -1.22 -2.29 -11.18
N LEU A 147 -0.06 -2.24 -10.51
CA LEU A 147 0.92 -1.18 -10.71
C LEU A 147 1.45 -1.17 -12.15
N ILE A 148 1.80 -2.32 -12.70
CA ILE A 148 2.23 -2.46 -14.10
C ILE A 148 1.15 -1.92 -15.04
N TYR A 149 -0.11 -2.33 -14.84
CA TYR A 149 -1.23 -1.85 -15.64
C TYR A 149 -1.38 -0.33 -15.59
N ILE A 150 -1.31 0.27 -14.40
CA ILE A 150 -1.40 1.72 -14.18
C ILE A 150 -0.27 2.44 -14.94
N ILE A 151 0.97 1.97 -14.79
CA ILE A 151 2.14 2.57 -15.44
C ILE A 151 1.99 2.51 -16.97
N VAL A 152 1.64 1.36 -17.52
CA VAL A 152 1.48 1.18 -18.97
C VAL A 152 0.36 2.06 -19.51
N LYS A 153 -0.80 2.06 -18.86
CA LYS A 153 -1.96 2.88 -19.25
C LYS A 153 -1.65 4.38 -19.18
N SER A 154 -0.99 4.82 -18.12
CA SER A 154 -0.61 6.22 -17.95
C SER A 154 0.39 6.67 -19.01
N ARG A 155 1.38 5.84 -19.38
CA ARG A 155 2.32 6.15 -20.47
C ARG A 155 1.61 6.31 -21.80
N LYS A 156 0.72 5.38 -22.14
CA LYS A 156 -0.07 5.43 -23.38
C LYS A 156 -0.92 6.71 -23.48
N ASN A 157 -1.57 7.10 -22.39
CA ASN A 157 -2.37 8.33 -22.38
C ASN A 157 -1.53 9.59 -22.58
N ARG A 158 -0.31 9.63 -22.05
CA ARG A 158 0.61 10.76 -22.27
C ARG A 158 1.14 10.85 -23.70
N GLU A 159 1.35 9.73 -24.37
CA GLU A 159 1.76 9.70 -25.78
C GLU A 159 0.65 10.23 -26.68
N ILE A 160 -0.59 9.83 -26.42
CA ILE A 160 -1.76 10.34 -27.17
C ILE A 160 -1.93 11.85 -26.98
N SER A 161 -1.78 12.35 -25.76
CA SER A 161 -1.90 13.79 -25.46
C SER A 161 -0.77 14.65 -26.05
N LYS A 162 0.35 14.07 -26.45
CA LYS A 162 1.45 14.80 -27.11
C LYS A 162 1.27 14.88 -28.63
N ASN A 163 0.46 13.99 -29.20
CA ASN A 163 0.24 13.89 -30.65
C ASN A 163 -1.03 14.62 -31.13
N ASN A 164 -1.81 15.16 -30.19
CA ASN A 164 -2.97 16.03 -30.42
C ASN A 164 -2.65 17.48 -30.03
#